data_506fc643b7bb7ba642f50456644f2118
#
_entry.id   506fc643b7bb7ba642f50456644f2118
#
_cell.length_a   1.000
_cell.length_b   1.000
_cell.length_c   1.000
_cell.angle_alpha   90.00
_cell.angle_beta   90.00
_cell.angle_gamma   90.00
#
_symmetry.space_group_name_H-M   'P 1'
#
loop_
_entity.id
_entity.type
_entity.pdbx_description
1 polymer ?
#
loop_
_entity_poly.entity_id
_entity_poly.type
_entity_poly.pdbx_seq_one_letter_code
_entity_poly.pdbx_strand_id
1 'polypeptide(L)'
;GGTGYAPLRAMLRQLLAVGDRRPLTLYWGARTTQDLYEHDWLVNVAATRPAFAYRPVLSEPQADHSPWTGRSGLVHEAALADLGADLTQYDVYASGPPAMVEAIRHTFVERGLPRAQLFFDSFDYAPDTLAAMRKSDDK
;
A
#
# COMPACT_ATOMS: atom_id res chain seq x y z
N GLY A 1 -2.73 4.27 -6.07
CA GLY A 1 -2.96 4.39 -7.49
C GLY A 1 -2.54 3.19 -8.29
N GLY A 2 -2.96 3.15 -9.54
CA GLY A 2 -2.75 2.00 -10.41
C GLY A 2 -1.29 1.61 -10.59
N THR A 3 -0.40 2.58 -10.80
CA THR A 3 1.03 2.30 -11.01
C THR A 3 1.77 1.98 -9.72
N GLY A 4 1.27 2.43 -8.58
CA GLY A 4 1.91 2.18 -7.29
C GLY A 4 1.83 0.73 -6.83
N TYR A 5 0.90 -0.03 -7.36
CA TYR A 5 0.73 -1.43 -7.00
C TYR A 5 1.86 -2.33 -7.54
N ALA A 6 2.43 -2.02 -8.69
CA ALA A 6 3.36 -2.93 -9.38
C ALA A 6 4.56 -3.39 -8.51
N PRO A 7 5.28 -2.52 -7.80
CA PRO A 7 6.38 -2.99 -6.95
C PRO A 7 5.90 -3.72 -5.70
N LEU A 8 4.75 -3.36 -5.16
CA LEU A 8 4.16 -4.11 -4.05
C LEU A 8 3.74 -5.50 -4.52
N ARG A 9 3.23 -5.61 -5.75
CA ARG A 9 2.92 -6.89 -6.37
C ARG A 9 4.17 -7.77 -6.51
N ALA A 10 5.25 -7.20 -6.99
CA ALA A 10 6.51 -7.93 -7.14
C ALA A 10 7.02 -8.46 -5.80
N MET A 11 6.99 -7.62 -4.76
CA MET A 11 7.37 -8.01 -3.41
C MET A 11 6.47 -9.11 -2.87
N LEU A 12 5.15 -8.97 -3.04
CA LEU A 12 4.19 -9.97 -2.59
C LEU A 12 4.42 -11.31 -3.27
N ARG A 13 4.61 -11.32 -4.59
CA ARG A 13 4.89 -12.56 -5.33
C ARG A 13 6.16 -13.23 -4.85
N GLN A 14 7.19 -12.46 -4.53
CA GLN A 14 8.42 -13.01 -3.97
C GLN A 14 8.20 -13.66 -2.61
N LEU A 15 7.49 -12.99 -1.71
CA LEU A 15 7.18 -13.52 -0.40
C LEU A 15 6.36 -14.80 -0.47
N LEU A 16 5.40 -14.85 -1.39
CA LEU A 16 4.61 -16.05 -1.63
C LEU A 16 5.46 -17.20 -2.17
N ALA A 17 6.37 -16.90 -3.09
CA ALA A 17 7.22 -17.91 -3.72
C ALA A 17 8.18 -18.56 -2.72
N VAL A 18 8.71 -17.81 -1.76
CA VAL A 18 9.62 -18.34 -0.74
C VAL A 18 8.88 -18.94 0.47
N GLY A 19 7.55 -18.87 0.49
CA GLY A 19 6.75 -19.40 1.59
C GLY A 19 6.87 -18.63 2.88
N ASP A 20 7.09 -17.32 2.81
CA ASP A 20 7.18 -16.46 3.99
C ASP A 20 5.85 -16.49 4.75
N ARG A 21 5.90 -16.75 6.06
CA ARG A 21 4.72 -16.88 6.91
C ARG A 21 4.47 -15.70 7.82
N ARG A 22 5.27 -14.63 7.70
CA ARG A 22 5.04 -13.42 8.50
C ARG A 22 3.70 -12.79 8.13
N PRO A 23 2.98 -12.23 9.11
CA PRO A 23 1.74 -11.53 8.82
C PRO A 23 2.00 -10.38 7.85
N LEU A 24 1.19 -10.32 6.80
CA LEU A 24 1.30 -9.32 5.74
C LEU A 24 -0.09 -8.78 5.42
N THR A 25 -0.23 -7.47 5.42
CA THR A 25 -1.47 -6.81 5.02
C THR A 25 -1.18 -5.88 3.86
N LEU A 26 -1.96 -6.01 2.79
CA LEU A 26 -1.89 -5.12 1.64
C LEU A 26 -3.09 -4.19 1.64
N TYR A 27 -2.84 -2.89 1.71
CA TYR A 27 -3.84 -1.85 1.51
C TYR A 27 -3.67 -1.30 0.11
N TRP A 28 -4.68 -1.40 -0.71
CA TRP A 28 -4.65 -0.89 -2.07
C TRP A 28 -5.67 0.23 -2.22
N GLY A 29 -5.18 1.46 -2.33
CA GLY A 29 -6.02 2.62 -2.59
C GLY A 29 -6.23 2.82 -4.07
N ALA A 30 -7.49 2.93 -4.46
CA ALA A 30 -7.88 3.20 -5.84
C ALA A 30 -9.07 4.15 -5.84
N ARG A 31 -9.39 4.73 -6.99
CA ARG A 31 -10.54 5.62 -7.11
C ARG A 31 -11.83 4.82 -7.22
N THR A 32 -11.86 3.84 -8.12
CA THR A 32 -13.03 3.00 -8.38
C THR A 32 -12.64 1.53 -8.46
N THR A 33 -13.63 0.64 -8.52
CA THR A 33 -13.42 -0.80 -8.65
C THR A 33 -12.63 -1.17 -9.92
N GLN A 34 -12.79 -0.41 -10.99
CA GLN A 34 -12.10 -0.67 -12.26
C GLN A 34 -10.58 -0.53 -12.14
N ASP A 35 -10.11 0.27 -11.20
CA ASP A 35 -8.69 0.48 -10.99
C ASP A 35 -8.04 -0.68 -10.19
N LEU A 36 -8.85 -1.55 -9.58
CA LEU A 36 -8.36 -2.72 -8.84
C LEU A 36 -8.17 -3.89 -9.80
N TYR A 37 -7.21 -3.80 -10.69
CA TYR A 37 -7.07 -4.71 -11.83
C TYR A 37 -6.60 -6.14 -11.47
N GLU A 38 -6.16 -6.37 -10.24
CA GLU A 38 -5.83 -7.72 -9.73
C GLU A 38 -6.66 -8.10 -8.51
N HIS A 39 -7.81 -7.49 -8.36
CA HIS A 39 -8.68 -7.71 -7.20
C HIS A 39 -8.99 -9.19 -6.96
N ASP A 40 -9.43 -9.89 -7.99
CA ASP A 40 -9.82 -11.30 -7.86
C ASP A 40 -8.65 -12.18 -7.45
N TRP A 41 -7.47 -11.94 -8.00
CA TRP A 41 -6.27 -12.68 -7.61
C TRP A 41 -5.92 -12.44 -6.14
N LEU A 42 -6.00 -11.20 -5.69
CA LEU A 42 -5.69 -10.85 -4.30
C LEU A 42 -6.71 -11.42 -3.32
N VAL A 43 -7.98 -11.46 -3.70
CA VAL A 43 -9.02 -12.12 -2.89
C VAL A 43 -8.71 -13.61 -2.75
N ASN A 44 -8.30 -14.27 -3.83
CA ASN A 44 -7.93 -15.68 -3.79
C ASN A 44 -6.70 -15.93 -2.92
N VAL A 45 -5.68 -15.09 -3.02
CA VAL A 45 -4.48 -15.22 -2.18
C VAL A 45 -4.86 -15.09 -0.70
N ALA A 46 -5.68 -14.10 -0.36
CA ALA A 46 -6.12 -13.89 1.02
C ALA A 46 -6.95 -15.09 1.53
N ALA A 47 -7.75 -15.71 0.67
CA ALA A 47 -8.55 -16.87 1.04
C ALA A 47 -7.71 -18.12 1.32
N THR A 48 -6.54 -18.26 0.65
CA THR A 48 -5.70 -19.46 0.75
C THR A 48 -4.51 -19.29 1.69
N ARG A 49 -4.18 -18.08 2.11
CA ARG A 49 -3.02 -17.77 2.95
C ARG A 49 -3.46 -17.04 4.23
N PRO A 50 -3.59 -17.74 5.37
CA PRO A 50 -4.11 -17.11 6.60
C PRO A 50 -3.29 -15.92 7.11
N ALA A 51 -1.98 -15.88 6.81
CA ALA A 51 -1.12 -14.78 7.24
C ALA A 51 -1.23 -13.54 6.34
N PHE A 52 -1.95 -13.61 5.21
CA PHE A 52 -2.11 -12.51 4.29
C PHE A 52 -3.53 -11.94 4.36
N ALA A 53 -3.63 -10.62 4.52
CA ALA A 53 -4.89 -9.89 4.47
C ALA A 53 -4.84 -8.87 3.33
N TYR A 54 -5.93 -8.78 2.58
CA TYR A 54 -6.10 -7.83 1.48
C TYR A 54 -7.22 -6.86 1.81
N ARG A 55 -6.92 -5.56 1.80
CA ARG A 55 -7.85 -4.51 2.21
C ARG A 55 -7.89 -3.38 1.19
N PRO A 56 -8.72 -3.52 0.15
CA PRO A 56 -8.89 -2.43 -0.83
C PRO A 56 -9.68 -1.28 -0.25
N VAL A 57 -9.32 -0.05 -0.65
CA VAL A 57 -9.98 1.18 -0.20
C VAL A 57 -10.25 2.05 -1.43
N LEU A 58 -11.50 2.43 -1.64
CA LEU A 58 -11.87 3.27 -2.78
C LEU A 58 -12.18 4.70 -2.33
N SER A 59 -11.58 5.68 -3.02
CA SER A 59 -11.85 7.09 -2.73
C SER A 59 -13.13 7.60 -3.38
N GLU A 60 -13.54 7.01 -4.51
CA GLU A 60 -14.75 7.41 -5.24
C GLU A 60 -15.54 6.19 -5.70
N PRO A 61 -16.04 5.36 -4.75
CA PRO A 61 -16.66 4.07 -5.11
C PRO A 61 -17.92 4.20 -5.97
N GLN A 62 -18.57 5.36 -5.97
CA GLN A 62 -19.80 5.57 -6.75
C GLN A 62 -19.53 6.04 -8.18
N ALA A 63 -18.29 6.38 -8.52
CA ALA A 63 -18.00 7.04 -9.79
C ALA A 63 -18.23 6.14 -11.02
N ASP A 64 -18.06 4.83 -10.88
CA ASP A 64 -18.26 3.88 -11.98
C ASP A 64 -19.59 3.11 -11.87
N HIS A 65 -20.44 3.49 -10.94
CA HIS A 65 -21.75 2.86 -10.68
C HIS A 65 -21.68 1.37 -10.32
N SER A 66 -20.50 0.86 -9.99
CA SER A 66 -20.35 -0.52 -9.53
C SER A 66 -20.78 -0.65 -8.07
N PRO A 67 -21.38 -1.78 -7.68
CA PRO A 67 -21.67 -1.99 -6.26
C PRO A 67 -20.38 -2.14 -5.47
N TRP A 68 -20.28 -1.41 -4.36
CA TRP A 68 -19.11 -1.48 -3.49
C TRP A 68 -19.56 -1.52 -2.03
N THR A 69 -19.19 -2.59 -1.33
CA THR A 69 -19.51 -2.77 0.09
C THR A 69 -18.27 -2.73 0.97
N GLY A 70 -17.08 -2.53 0.37
CA GLY A 70 -15.83 -2.43 1.10
C GLY A 70 -15.59 -1.03 1.67
N ARG A 71 -14.33 -0.75 2.00
CA ARG A 71 -13.95 0.52 2.63
C ARG A 71 -13.87 1.66 1.63
N SER A 72 -14.22 2.84 2.10
CA SER A 72 -14.17 4.07 1.32
C SER A 72 -13.27 5.08 2.01
N GLY A 73 -12.71 6.02 1.24
CA GLY A 73 -11.87 7.09 1.75
C GLY A 73 -10.44 6.98 1.26
N LEU A 74 -9.51 7.49 2.05
CA LEU A 74 -8.08 7.50 1.72
C LEU A 74 -7.39 6.27 2.33
N VAL A 75 -6.53 5.65 1.53
CA VAL A 75 -5.89 4.38 1.92
C VAL A 75 -5.04 4.53 3.18
N HIS A 76 -4.32 5.64 3.34
CA HIS A 76 -3.46 5.81 4.52
C HIS A 76 -4.28 6.02 5.80
N GLU A 77 -5.44 6.65 5.71
CA GLU A 77 -6.33 6.79 6.87
C GLU A 77 -6.91 5.45 7.29
N ALA A 78 -7.29 4.62 6.32
CA ALA A 78 -7.78 3.27 6.60
C ALA A 78 -6.71 2.43 7.29
N ALA A 79 -5.48 2.47 6.80
CA ALA A 79 -4.38 1.73 7.40
C ALA A 79 -4.10 2.19 8.83
N LEU A 80 -4.06 3.49 9.08
CA LEU A 80 -3.83 4.02 10.42
C LEU A 80 -4.93 3.60 11.41
N ALA A 81 -6.18 3.58 10.94
CA ALA A 81 -7.30 3.16 11.79
C ALA A 81 -7.16 1.70 12.22
N ASP A 82 -6.62 0.84 11.34
CA ASP A 82 -6.48 -0.58 11.63
C ASP A 82 -5.24 -0.92 12.45
N LEU A 83 -4.15 -0.17 12.27
CA LEU A 83 -2.87 -0.51 12.89
C LEU A 83 -2.80 -0.23 14.39
N GLY A 84 -3.67 0.63 14.89
CA GLY A 84 -3.75 0.94 16.31
C GLY A 84 -2.69 1.95 16.78
N ALA A 85 -2.42 1.94 18.09
CA ALA A 85 -1.59 2.97 18.72
C ALA A 85 -0.09 2.69 18.61
N ASP A 86 0.32 1.43 18.52
CA ASP A 86 1.75 1.08 18.50
C ASP A 86 2.18 0.69 17.09
N LEU A 87 2.74 1.65 16.37
CA LEU A 87 3.23 1.42 15.01
C LEU A 87 4.64 0.83 14.97
N THR A 88 5.33 0.73 16.11
CA THR A 88 6.71 0.19 16.14
C THR A 88 6.78 -1.28 15.78
N GLN A 89 5.66 -1.98 15.80
CA GLN A 89 5.57 -3.40 15.46
C GLN A 89 5.54 -3.67 13.95
N TYR A 90 5.44 -2.63 13.13
CA TYR A 90 5.21 -2.78 11.69
C TYR A 90 6.36 -2.24 10.86
N ASP A 91 6.66 -2.95 9.78
CA ASP A 91 7.38 -2.39 8.65
C ASP A 91 6.35 -1.99 7.60
N VAL A 92 6.42 -0.77 7.12
CA VAL A 92 5.45 -0.23 6.18
C VAL A 92 6.14 0.03 4.84
N TYR A 93 5.58 -0.55 3.79
CA TYR A 93 6.02 -0.34 2.41
C TYR A 93 4.94 0.44 1.68
N ALA A 94 5.28 1.62 1.21
CA ALA A 94 4.33 2.50 0.55
C ALA A 94 4.78 2.80 -0.88
N SER A 95 3.82 2.81 -1.80
CA SER A 95 4.11 3.05 -3.21
C SER A 95 2.92 3.76 -3.86
N GLY A 96 3.19 4.76 -4.68
CA GLY A 96 2.16 5.52 -5.36
C GLY A 96 2.62 6.90 -5.79
N PRO A 97 1.67 7.79 -6.12
CA PRO A 97 1.99 9.17 -6.47
C PRO A 97 2.71 9.91 -5.34
N PRO A 98 3.55 10.91 -5.65
CA PRO A 98 4.32 11.63 -4.64
C PRO A 98 3.48 12.20 -3.51
N ALA A 99 2.32 12.77 -3.82
CA ALA A 99 1.44 13.35 -2.79
C ALA A 99 0.94 12.31 -1.80
N MET A 100 0.60 11.11 -2.29
CA MET A 100 0.14 10.00 -1.44
C MET A 100 1.29 9.50 -0.54
N VAL A 101 2.45 9.28 -1.12
CA VAL A 101 3.63 8.81 -0.37
C VAL A 101 4.03 9.81 0.70
N GLU A 102 3.99 11.10 0.38
CA GLU A 102 4.31 12.15 1.35
C GLU A 102 3.28 12.22 2.48
N ALA A 103 2.00 12.05 2.17
CA ALA A 103 0.96 12.00 3.19
C ALA A 103 1.16 10.80 4.14
N ILE A 104 1.52 9.64 3.59
CA ILE A 104 1.81 8.45 4.39
C ILE A 104 3.02 8.70 5.29
N ARG A 105 4.11 9.22 4.71
CA ARG A 105 5.33 9.52 5.45
C ARG A 105 5.04 10.44 6.63
N HIS A 106 4.35 11.53 6.38
CA HIS A 106 4.05 12.52 7.40
C HIS A 106 3.16 11.95 8.51
N THR A 107 2.04 11.34 8.14
CA THR A 107 1.06 10.87 9.13
C THR A 107 1.55 9.68 9.92
N PHE A 108 2.24 8.73 9.29
CA PHE A 108 2.71 7.53 9.99
C PHE A 108 3.86 7.85 10.94
N VAL A 109 4.78 8.72 10.54
CA VAL A 109 5.88 9.13 11.42
C VAL A 109 5.35 9.94 12.60
N GLU A 110 4.38 10.84 12.38
CA GLU A 110 3.73 11.57 13.47
C GLU A 110 3.06 10.64 14.46
N ARG A 111 2.50 9.53 13.99
CA ARG A 111 1.83 8.54 14.83
C ARG A 111 2.78 7.57 15.51
N GLY A 112 4.09 7.75 15.33
CA GLY A 112 5.10 6.97 16.04
C GLY A 112 5.78 5.87 15.25
N LEU A 113 5.55 5.78 13.93
CA LEU A 113 6.31 4.82 13.11
C LEU A 113 7.76 5.30 12.99
N PRO A 114 8.75 4.48 13.39
CA PRO A 114 10.15 4.84 13.18
C PRO A 114 10.44 4.99 11.69
N ARG A 115 11.21 6.02 11.33
CA ARG A 115 11.57 6.27 9.93
C ARG A 115 12.29 5.09 9.29
N ALA A 116 13.07 4.34 10.05
CA ALA A 116 13.78 3.18 9.56
C ALA A 116 12.85 2.00 9.19
N GLN A 117 11.59 2.05 9.64
CA GLN A 117 10.59 1.03 9.33
C GLN A 117 9.62 1.46 8.24
N LEU A 118 9.84 2.63 7.61
CA LEU A 118 9.06 3.10 6.49
C LEU A 118 9.90 3.05 5.22
N PHE A 119 9.43 2.28 4.25
CA PHE A 119 10.07 2.10 2.94
C PHE A 119 9.08 2.57 1.89
N PHE A 120 9.52 3.40 0.95
CA PHE A 120 8.60 3.94 -0.03
C PHE A 120 9.25 4.12 -1.39
N ASP A 121 8.39 4.15 -2.42
CA ASP A 121 8.79 4.42 -3.79
C ASP A 121 7.70 5.28 -4.44
N SER A 122 8.11 6.14 -5.35
CA SER A 122 7.21 7.04 -6.04
C SER A 122 7.45 6.94 -7.54
N PHE A 123 6.40 6.72 -8.32
CA PHE A 123 6.50 6.33 -9.72
C PHE A 123 6.17 7.43 -10.72
N ASP A 124 5.75 8.60 -10.26
CA ASP A 124 5.39 9.70 -11.16
C ASP A 124 6.59 10.54 -11.59
N TYR A 125 7.81 10.09 -11.25
CA TYR A 125 9.04 10.77 -11.63
C TYR A 125 9.75 10.05 -12.77
N ALA A 126 10.51 10.82 -13.57
CA ALA A 126 11.41 10.23 -14.54
C ALA A 126 12.48 9.37 -13.82
N PRO A 127 13.01 8.31 -14.48
CA PRO A 127 13.94 7.40 -13.82
C PRO A 127 15.17 8.08 -13.21
N ASP A 128 15.71 9.09 -13.84
CA ASP A 128 16.85 9.85 -13.33
C ASP A 128 16.48 10.66 -12.09
N THR A 129 15.31 11.27 -12.06
CA THR A 129 14.80 11.99 -10.90
C THR A 129 14.57 11.03 -9.73
N LEU A 130 13.99 9.88 -10.01
CA LEU A 130 13.74 8.86 -9.00
C LEU A 130 15.06 8.35 -8.40
N ALA A 131 16.07 8.12 -9.23
CA ALA A 131 17.39 7.70 -8.76
C ALA A 131 18.05 8.76 -7.88
N ALA A 132 17.89 10.04 -8.21
CA ALA A 132 18.41 11.14 -7.39
C ALA A 132 17.73 11.22 -6.04
N MET A 133 16.41 10.99 -6.00
CA MET A 133 15.64 10.96 -4.76
C MET A 133 16.07 9.81 -3.85
N ARG A 134 16.33 8.63 -4.41
CA ARG A 134 16.82 7.48 -3.65
C ARG A 134 18.18 7.76 -3.01
N LYS A 135 19.08 8.39 -3.74
CA LYS A 135 20.38 8.78 -3.21
C LYS A 135 20.25 9.77 -2.05
N SER A 136 19.28 10.69 -2.14
CA SER A 136 19.03 11.65 -1.07
C SER A 136 18.48 10.95 0.19
N ASP A 137 17.64 9.95 0.02
CA ASP A 137 17.06 9.22 1.15
C ASP A 137 18.08 8.29 1.84
N ASP A 138 19.09 7.81 1.12
CA ASP A 138 20.12 6.93 1.66
C ASP A 138 21.14 7.68 2.56
N LYS A 139 21.05 9.00 2.60
CA LYS A 139 21.87 9.82 3.47
C LYS A 139 21.16 10.11 4.78
#